data_8af720311e2ee53926850f5b408ffb79
#
_entry.id   8af720311e2ee53926850f5b408ffb79
#
_cell.length_a   1.000
_cell.length_b   1.000
_cell.length_c   1.000
_cell.angle_alpha   90.00
_cell.angle_beta   90.00
_cell.angle_gamma   90.00
#
_symmetry.space_group_name_H-M   'P 1'
#
loop_
_entity.id
_entity.type
_entity.pdbx_description
1 polymer ?
#
loop_
_entity_poly.entity_id
_entity_poly.type
_entity_poly.pdbx_seq_one_letter_code
_entity_poly.pdbx_strand_id
1 'polypeptide(L)'
;MSRPSRRCSPVPAEVRQTADLLERRWQLSIIYAALSGALRFSEFAEAVAGISPRMLSERLRDLEAAGLVERKVIPSSPPTVEYRLTQRGRELGPIIEAMRDYARQPLG
;
A
#
# COMPACT_ATOMS: atom_id res chain seq x y z
N MET A 1 9.81 6.05 36.56
CA MET A 1 9.89 6.82 35.93
C MET A 1 8.84 7.43 35.56
N SER A 2 8.68 8.20 35.70
CA SER A 2 7.65 8.73 35.38
C SER A 2 7.64 9.08 34.12
N ARG A 3 6.84 9.03 33.55
CA ARG A 3 6.72 9.39 32.48
C ARG A 3 6.80 10.67 32.45
N PRO A 4 7.45 11.10 31.70
CA PRO A 4 7.69 12.37 31.67
C PRO A 4 6.50 13.05 31.50
N SER A 5 5.73 12.95 31.48
CA SER A 5 4.77 13.76 31.46
C SER A 5 3.66 13.14 31.24
N ARG A 6 2.85 13.60 31.76
CA ARG A 6 1.77 13.11 31.56
C ARG A 6 1.40 13.62 30.29
N ARG A 7 2.04 14.49 29.63
CA ARG A 7 1.68 14.86 28.45
C ARG A 7 2.13 13.88 27.50
N CYS A 8 1.38 13.45 26.52
CA CYS A 8 1.81 12.51 25.54
C CYS A 8 2.79 13.16 24.61
N SER A 9 3.80 12.48 24.23
CA SER A 9 4.69 12.95 23.18
C SER A 9 3.98 12.88 21.86
N PRO A 10 4.26 13.79 20.96
CA PRO A 10 3.67 13.71 19.61
C PRO A 10 4.15 12.45 18.92
N VAL A 11 3.31 11.93 18.05
CA VAL A 11 3.71 10.81 17.20
C VAL A 11 4.86 11.28 16.30
N PRO A 12 5.94 10.52 16.21
CA PRO A 12 7.07 10.94 15.36
C PRO A 12 6.65 11.15 13.93
N ALA A 13 7.31 12.11 13.28
CA ALA A 13 6.95 12.46 11.91
C ALA A 13 7.05 11.26 10.96
N GLU A 14 8.05 10.42 11.13
CA GLU A 14 8.21 9.27 10.26
C GLU A 14 7.07 8.27 10.45
N VAL A 15 6.55 8.14 11.66
CA VAL A 15 5.39 7.28 11.89
C VAL A 15 4.14 7.88 11.26
N ARG A 16 3.96 9.20 11.43
CA ARG A 16 2.79 9.85 10.85
C ARG A 16 2.80 9.82 9.34
N GLN A 17 3.95 9.99 8.73
CA GLN A 17 4.06 9.95 7.27
C GLN A 17 3.70 8.58 6.74
N THR A 18 4.18 7.53 7.39
CA THR A 18 3.86 6.18 6.97
C THR A 18 2.39 5.87 7.23
N ALA A 19 1.87 6.29 8.38
CA ALA A 19 0.47 6.07 8.69
C ALA A 19 -0.43 6.77 7.68
N ASP A 20 -0.13 8.01 7.32
CA ASP A 20 -0.93 8.74 6.34
C ASP A 20 -0.99 7.98 5.02
N LEU A 21 0.11 7.36 4.64
CA LEU A 21 0.15 6.60 3.43
C LEU A 21 -0.66 5.31 3.53
N LEU A 22 -0.57 4.61 4.64
CA LEU A 22 -1.15 3.28 4.77
C LEU A 22 -2.59 3.28 5.28
N GLU A 23 -3.04 4.38 5.89
CA GLU A 23 -4.39 4.42 6.47
C GLU A 23 -5.48 4.69 5.45
N ARG A 24 -5.15 5.08 4.24
CA ARG A 24 -6.16 5.28 3.23
C ARG A 24 -6.83 3.96 2.93
N ARG A 25 -8.13 3.99 2.85
CA ARG A 25 -8.86 2.77 2.62
C ARG A 25 -8.38 2.08 1.34
N TRP A 26 -8.20 0.79 1.39
CA TRP A 26 -7.78 -0.09 0.30
C TRP A 26 -6.29 -0.02 -0.01
N GLN A 27 -5.57 0.94 0.53
CA GLN A 27 -4.17 1.16 0.15
C GLN A 27 -3.29 -0.05 0.42
N LEU A 28 -3.37 -0.60 1.62
CA LEU A 28 -2.56 -1.76 1.96
C LEU A 28 -2.92 -2.98 1.12
N SER A 29 -4.21 -3.15 0.84
CA SER A 29 -4.63 -4.28 0.01
C SER A 29 -4.06 -4.18 -1.39
N ILE A 30 -4.03 -2.98 -1.95
CA ILE A 30 -3.48 -2.77 -3.28
C ILE A 30 -1.98 -3.00 -3.28
N ILE A 31 -1.28 -2.53 -2.25
CA ILE A 31 0.15 -2.76 -2.14
C ILE A 31 0.43 -4.26 -2.02
N TYR A 32 -0.35 -4.96 -1.22
CA TYR A 32 -0.19 -6.40 -1.08
C TYR A 32 -0.42 -7.10 -2.42
N ALA A 33 -1.44 -6.70 -3.16
CA ALA A 33 -1.71 -7.28 -4.47
C ALA A 33 -0.51 -7.07 -5.40
N ALA A 34 0.08 -5.88 -5.38
CA ALA A 34 1.25 -5.59 -6.20
C ALA A 34 2.45 -6.44 -5.79
N LEU A 35 2.65 -6.62 -4.49
CA LEU A 35 3.73 -7.49 -3.99
C LEU A 35 3.51 -8.94 -4.41
N SER A 36 2.26 -9.33 -4.58
CA SER A 36 1.91 -10.69 -4.99
C SER A 36 1.92 -10.88 -6.50
N GLY A 37 2.21 -9.84 -7.25
CA GLY A 37 2.38 -9.96 -8.70
C GLY A 37 1.36 -9.27 -9.56
N ALA A 38 0.36 -8.59 -8.99
CA ALA A 38 -0.60 -7.85 -9.80
C ALA A 38 0.12 -6.71 -10.51
N LEU A 39 -0.15 -6.54 -11.78
CA LEU A 39 0.44 -5.49 -12.60
C LEU A 39 -0.62 -4.68 -13.31
N ARG A 40 -1.68 -5.30 -13.77
CA ARG A 40 -2.69 -4.62 -14.57
C ARG A 40 -3.88 -4.23 -13.74
N PHE A 41 -4.57 -3.21 -14.19
CA PHE A 41 -5.75 -2.69 -13.49
C PHE A 41 -6.73 -3.82 -13.15
N SER A 42 -7.01 -4.69 -14.12
CA SER A 42 -7.97 -5.78 -13.89
C SER A 42 -7.47 -6.76 -12.82
N GLU A 43 -6.16 -6.97 -12.75
CA GLU A 43 -5.61 -7.87 -11.74
C GLU A 43 -5.76 -7.30 -10.34
N PHE A 44 -5.55 -5.99 -10.20
CA PHE A 44 -5.79 -5.33 -8.93
C PHE A 44 -7.26 -5.37 -8.55
N ALA A 45 -8.14 -5.13 -9.54
CA ALA A 45 -9.57 -5.14 -9.28
C ALA A 45 -10.02 -6.53 -8.80
N GLU A 46 -9.44 -7.57 -9.36
CA GLU A 46 -9.79 -8.92 -8.96
C GLU A 46 -9.23 -9.26 -7.58
N ALA A 47 -7.99 -8.85 -7.32
CA ALA A 47 -7.34 -9.18 -6.05
C ALA A 47 -7.94 -8.42 -4.87
N VAL A 48 -8.43 -7.20 -5.09
CA VAL A 48 -8.99 -6.37 -4.03
C VAL A 48 -10.50 -6.38 -4.18
N ALA A 49 -11.10 -7.45 -3.68
CA ALA A 49 -12.54 -7.65 -3.84
C ALA A 49 -13.33 -6.51 -3.22
N GLY A 50 -14.31 -6.03 -3.94
CA GLY A 50 -15.20 -4.98 -3.44
C GLY A 50 -14.77 -3.56 -3.74
N ILE A 51 -13.58 -3.35 -4.29
CA ILE A 51 -13.17 -1.99 -4.60
C ILE A 51 -13.83 -1.55 -5.91
N SER A 52 -14.31 -0.33 -5.95
CA SER A 52 -14.88 0.20 -7.19
C SER A 52 -13.77 0.58 -8.15
N PRO A 53 -14.04 0.57 -9.47
CA PRO A 53 -13.01 0.99 -10.43
C PRO A 53 -12.54 2.41 -10.18
N ARG A 54 -13.44 3.29 -9.78
CA ARG A 54 -13.05 4.67 -9.49
C ARG A 54 -12.10 4.74 -8.31
N MET A 55 -12.40 4.01 -7.25
CA MET A 55 -11.57 4.02 -6.06
C MET A 55 -10.20 3.40 -6.35
N LEU A 56 -10.19 2.31 -7.12
CA LEU A 56 -8.93 1.69 -7.50
C LEU A 56 -8.07 2.65 -8.30
N SER A 57 -8.68 3.36 -9.24
CA SER A 57 -7.98 4.33 -10.05
C SER A 57 -7.37 5.43 -9.17
N GLU A 58 -8.14 5.91 -8.21
CA GLU A 58 -7.65 6.95 -7.30
C GLU A 58 -6.50 6.45 -6.44
N ARG A 59 -6.63 5.25 -5.91
CA ARG A 59 -5.59 4.70 -5.04
C ARG A 59 -4.30 4.44 -5.80
N LEU A 60 -4.40 3.94 -7.03
CA LEU A 60 -3.21 3.74 -7.85
C LEU A 60 -2.53 5.07 -8.16
N ARG A 61 -3.31 6.12 -8.40
CA ARG A 61 -2.74 7.44 -8.61
C ARG A 61 -2.05 7.96 -7.36
N ASP A 62 -2.64 7.73 -6.19
CA ASP A 62 -2.03 8.12 -4.92
C ASP A 62 -0.70 7.41 -4.72
N LEU A 63 -0.64 6.12 -5.04
CA LEU A 63 0.58 5.35 -4.90
C LEU A 63 1.66 5.81 -5.88
N GLU A 64 1.24 6.18 -7.07
CA GLU A 64 2.17 6.72 -8.05
C GLU A 64 2.73 8.06 -7.59
N ALA A 65 1.86 8.93 -7.09
CA ALA A 65 2.29 10.23 -6.59
C ALA A 65 3.21 10.10 -5.39
N ALA A 66 3.04 9.06 -4.59
CA ALA A 66 3.91 8.81 -3.43
C ALA A 66 5.22 8.12 -3.81
N GLY A 67 5.41 7.79 -5.08
CA GLY A 67 6.64 7.14 -5.52
C GLY A 67 6.73 5.67 -5.18
N LEU A 68 5.60 5.03 -4.90
CA LEU A 68 5.58 3.61 -4.55
C LEU A 68 5.27 2.73 -5.74
N VAL A 69 4.64 3.29 -6.74
CA VAL A 69 4.24 2.58 -7.95
C VAL A 69 4.62 3.43 -9.15
N GLU A 70 5.05 2.77 -10.21
CA GLU A 70 5.35 3.43 -11.46
C GLU A 70 4.37 2.93 -12.51
N ARG A 71 3.73 3.85 -13.22
CA ARG A 71 2.79 3.49 -14.26
C ARG A 71 3.54 3.40 -15.56
N LYS A 72 3.48 2.25 -16.20
CA LYS A 72 4.17 2.03 -17.46
C LYS A 72 3.21 1.67 -18.55
N VAL A 73 3.31 2.37 -19.66
CA VAL A 73 2.54 2.03 -20.85
C VAL A 73 3.38 1.10 -21.70
N ILE A 74 2.88 -0.10 -21.94
CA ILE A 74 3.57 -1.08 -22.73
C ILE A 74 3.09 -0.96 -24.17
N PRO A 75 3.97 -0.66 -25.12
CA PRO A 75 3.55 -0.51 -26.51
C PRO A 75 3.19 -1.87 -27.07
N SER A 76 1.92 -2.05 -27.29
CA SER A 76 1.39 -3.26 -27.87
C SER A 76 0.13 -2.84 -28.61
N SER A 77 -0.55 -3.79 -29.24
CA SER A 77 -1.75 -3.45 -30.01
C SER A 77 -2.90 -4.32 -29.50
N PRO A 78 -3.74 -3.76 -28.62
CA PRO A 78 -3.73 -2.38 -28.11
C PRO A 78 -2.68 -2.22 -27.01
N PRO A 79 -2.32 -0.98 -26.68
CA PRO A 79 -1.37 -0.74 -25.60
C PRO A 79 -1.92 -1.22 -24.26
N THR A 80 -1.04 -1.70 -23.42
CA THR A 80 -1.42 -2.10 -22.05
C THR A 80 -0.70 -1.22 -21.05
N VAL A 81 -1.29 -1.09 -19.87
CA VAL A 81 -0.72 -0.29 -18.79
C VAL A 81 -0.41 -1.21 -17.63
N GLU A 82 0.79 -1.10 -17.10
CA GLU A 82 1.20 -1.84 -15.93
C GLU A 82 1.54 -0.88 -14.81
N TYR A 83 1.22 -1.30 -13.60
CA TYR A 83 1.56 -0.55 -12.39
C TYR A 83 2.57 -1.39 -11.62
N ARG A 84 3.81 -0.93 -11.60
CA ARG A 84 4.91 -1.69 -11.01
C ARG A 84 5.38 -1.05 -9.74
N LEU A 85 5.65 -1.86 -8.73
CA LEU A 85 6.21 -1.33 -7.50
C LEU A 85 7.61 -0.79 -7.77
N THR A 86 7.89 0.38 -7.22
CA THR A 86 9.24 0.90 -7.18
C THR A 86 10.00 0.18 -6.07
N GLN A 87 11.30 0.43 -5.96
CA GLN A 87 12.08 -0.12 -4.86
C GLN A 87 11.47 0.30 -3.51
N ARG A 88 11.07 1.58 -3.42
CA ARG A 88 10.46 2.06 -2.19
C ARG A 88 9.15 1.36 -1.90
N GLY A 89 8.36 1.08 -2.93
CA GLY A 89 7.12 0.32 -2.75
C GLY A 89 7.39 -1.09 -2.24
N ARG A 90 8.41 -1.73 -2.77
CA ARG A 90 8.76 -3.08 -2.34
C ARG A 90 9.24 -3.11 -0.91
N GLU A 91 9.80 -2.02 -0.42
CA GLU A 91 10.26 -1.94 0.96
C GLU A 91 9.13 -1.99 1.97
N LEU A 92 7.89 -1.87 1.53
CA LEU A 92 6.75 -2.05 2.42
C LEU A 92 6.44 -3.54 2.68
N GLY A 93 7.07 -4.44 1.92
CA GLY A 93 6.84 -5.88 2.10
C GLY A 93 7.03 -6.35 3.53
N PRO A 94 8.16 -6.06 4.17
CA PRO A 94 8.37 -6.50 5.55
C PRO A 94 7.33 -5.97 6.53
N ILE A 95 6.82 -4.76 6.30
CA ILE A 95 5.79 -4.20 7.16
C ILE A 95 4.50 -5.02 7.03
N ILE A 96 4.13 -5.36 5.81
CA ILE A 96 2.93 -6.15 5.57
C ILE A 96 3.09 -7.56 6.12
N GLU A 97 4.28 -8.15 5.98
CA GLU A 97 4.52 -9.47 6.56
C GLU A 97 4.41 -9.44 8.07
N ALA A 98 4.90 -8.37 8.70
CA ALA A 98 4.76 -8.23 10.14
C ALA A 98 3.29 -8.13 10.54
N MET A 99 2.47 -7.46 9.74
CA MET A 99 1.03 -7.40 10.01
C MET A 99 0.39 -8.77 9.91
N ARG A 100 0.79 -9.56 8.91
CA ARG A 100 0.26 -10.91 8.76
C ARG A 100 0.66 -11.79 9.95
N ASP A 101 1.91 -11.69 10.36
CA ASP A 101 2.39 -12.44 11.51
C ASP A 101 1.64 -12.08 12.77
N TYR A 102 1.39 -10.79 12.95
CA TYR A 102 0.63 -10.32 14.11
C TYR A 102 -0.78 -10.93 14.10
N ALA A 103 -1.43 -10.93 12.93
CA ALA A 103 -2.79 -11.44 12.82
C ALA A 103 -2.89 -12.94 13.05
N ARG A 104 -1.80 -13.67 12.81
CA ARG A 104 -1.78 -15.11 13.00
C ARG A 104 -1.46 -15.54 14.43
N GLN A 105 -1.02 -14.60 15.27
CA GLN A 105 -0.68 -14.96 16.62
C GLN A 105 -1.92 -15.36 17.39
N PRO A 106 -1.81 -16.41 18.22
CA PRO A 106 -2.97 -16.77 19.02
C PRO A 106 -3.24 -15.67 20.02
N LEU A 107 -4.51 -15.49 20.29
CA LEU A 107 -4.88 -14.55 21.31
C LEU A 107 -4.65 -15.15 22.64
N GLY A 108 -4.13 -14.53 23.49
CA GLY A 108 -4.01 -15.15 24.79
C GLY A 108 -2.80 -15.17 25.40
#